data_2edc89644ba85fc5d6a78669f1c503ee
#
_entry.id   2edc89644ba85fc5d6a78669f1c503ee
#
_cell.length_a   1.000
_cell.length_b   1.000
_cell.length_c   1.000
_cell.angle_alpha   90.00
_cell.angle_beta   90.00
_cell.angle_gamma   90.00
#
_symmetry.space_group_name_H-M   'P 1'
#
loop_
_entity.id
_entity.type
_entity.pdbx_description
1 polymer ?
#
loop_
_entity_poly.entity_id
_entity_poly.type
_entity_poly.pdbx_seq_one_letter_code
_entity_poly.pdbx_strand_id
1 'polypeptide(L)'
;EDEVLANAGVDVFEELFKLIFTKLYDEMEGGRSRAHHLEFRNYGDTETELKNKLQNLFDKAKKKWEGVFTADSKLMLTPSHLSVCVSSLQDVKLFNSNLDVVDEAFEYLINKSSKGEKGQYFTPRYVIDMAVKMLNPQASETMIDTAAGSCGFPVHTIFHVWEQILKSKGLNKSHLFTLEEKPTECTDYVQEKVFAIDFDEKAVRVGRTLNLIAGDGQTNVLHMNTLDWERWDENTKDNEDWLDVYNEGWKKLKRLRTDKNSNQDFQFDILMANPPFAGDIKESRILAKYELGKNSNGKYQNNVGRDILFIERNLDFIKPGGRMAIVLPQGRFNNSSDKQIRDFIAERCRILAVVGLHGNVFKPHTGTKTSVLFVQKWDDKLCPKVEDYPIFFATMQEPSKDNSGEKIFVRKKDFNKADAHFTADSKGNVSDNEVHEAQDHYETTPNDLDEFLLDTHGHLIVKHDLFNHDGLTKDGIAEAFAEFAKKEKLSFFV
;
A
#
# COMPACT_ATOMS: atom_id res chain seq x y z
N GLU A 1 -15.41 -2.46 22.24
CA GLU A 1 -15.82 -2.81 20.85
C GLU A 1 -15.71 -4.32 20.57
N ASP A 2 -14.58 -4.96 20.91
CA ASP A 2 -14.36 -6.39 20.68
C ASP A 2 -15.37 -7.28 21.41
N GLU A 3 -15.77 -6.94 22.63
CA GLU A 3 -16.77 -7.71 23.40
C GLU A 3 -18.18 -7.63 22.77
N VAL A 4 -18.56 -6.46 22.26
CA VAL A 4 -19.89 -6.24 21.66
C VAL A 4 -20.01 -6.98 20.35
N LEU A 5 -18.98 -6.92 19.49
CA LEU A 5 -19.00 -7.53 18.16
C LEU A 5 -18.74 -9.04 18.21
N ALA A 6 -17.88 -9.52 19.12
CA ALA A 6 -17.62 -10.95 19.31
C ALA A 6 -18.87 -11.74 19.71
N ASN A 7 -19.80 -11.09 20.44
CA ASN A 7 -21.05 -11.71 20.91
C ASN A 7 -22.24 -11.46 19.98
N ALA A 8 -22.09 -10.69 18.91
CA ALA A 8 -23.19 -10.33 18.00
C ALA A 8 -23.60 -11.45 17.04
N GLY A 9 -22.81 -12.53 16.93
CA GLY A 9 -23.10 -13.65 16.01
C GLY A 9 -23.03 -13.30 14.52
N VAL A 10 -22.31 -12.21 14.17
CA VAL A 10 -22.12 -11.71 12.80
C VAL A 10 -20.65 -11.72 12.42
N ASP A 11 -20.34 -11.63 11.11
CA ASP A 11 -18.98 -11.36 10.65
C ASP A 11 -18.58 -9.93 11.05
N VAL A 12 -17.65 -9.83 12.00
CA VAL A 12 -17.20 -8.56 12.58
C VAL A 12 -16.59 -7.66 11.51
N PHE A 13 -15.77 -8.23 10.61
CA PHE A 13 -15.17 -7.48 9.51
C PHE A 13 -16.24 -6.85 8.63
N GLU A 14 -17.21 -7.67 8.17
CA GLU A 14 -18.27 -7.22 7.29
C GLU A 14 -19.10 -6.09 7.89
N GLU A 15 -19.47 -6.21 9.15
CA GLU A 15 -20.32 -5.18 9.79
C GLU A 15 -19.55 -3.88 10.04
N LEU A 16 -18.32 -3.94 10.52
CA LEU A 16 -17.51 -2.73 10.69
C LEU A 16 -17.17 -2.08 9.34
N PHE A 17 -16.88 -2.88 8.32
CA PHE A 17 -16.65 -2.36 6.98
C PHE A 17 -17.87 -1.62 6.42
N LYS A 18 -19.08 -2.18 6.58
CA LYS A 18 -20.34 -1.50 6.21
C LYS A 18 -20.53 -0.17 6.95
N LEU A 19 -20.22 -0.12 8.25
CA LEU A 19 -20.34 1.10 9.04
C LEU A 19 -19.35 2.17 8.60
N ILE A 20 -18.07 1.81 8.40
CA ILE A 20 -17.03 2.73 7.92
C ILE A 20 -17.38 3.25 6.53
N PHE A 21 -17.80 2.37 5.61
CA PHE A 21 -18.24 2.71 4.27
C PHE A 21 -19.43 3.70 4.28
N THR A 22 -20.42 3.43 5.14
CA THR A 22 -21.60 4.29 5.31
C THR A 22 -21.22 5.66 5.83
N LYS A 23 -20.35 5.70 6.83
CA LYS A 23 -19.85 6.95 7.43
C LYS A 23 -19.03 7.78 6.45
N LEU A 24 -18.14 7.15 5.70
CA LEU A 24 -17.36 7.83 4.66
C LEU A 24 -18.26 8.47 3.60
N TYR A 25 -19.31 7.77 3.18
CA TYR A 25 -20.29 8.31 2.25
C TYR A 25 -20.99 9.55 2.83
N ASP A 26 -21.47 9.48 4.06
CA ASP A 26 -22.16 10.58 4.74
C ASP A 26 -21.27 11.82 4.90
N GLU A 27 -20.03 11.63 5.32
CA GLU A 27 -19.07 12.72 5.47
C GLU A 27 -18.69 13.35 4.12
N MET A 28 -18.58 12.56 3.07
CA MET A 28 -18.26 13.06 1.73
C MET A 28 -19.42 13.87 1.13
N GLU A 29 -20.66 13.39 1.26
CA GLU A 29 -21.84 14.13 0.80
C GLU A 29 -22.11 15.37 1.69
N GLY A 30 -21.85 15.27 2.99
CA GLY A 30 -21.95 16.39 3.93
C GLY A 30 -20.95 17.51 3.62
N GLY A 31 -19.74 17.17 3.18
CA GLY A 31 -18.73 18.15 2.75
C GLY A 31 -19.12 18.92 1.48
N ARG A 32 -19.96 18.35 0.63
CA ARG A 32 -20.47 18.98 -0.61
C ARG A 32 -21.65 19.93 -0.39
N SER A 33 -22.32 19.84 0.75
CA SER A 33 -23.49 20.67 1.06
C SER A 33 -23.28 21.44 2.36
N ARG A 34 -23.24 22.77 2.29
CA ARG A 34 -23.12 23.65 3.48
C ARG A 34 -24.24 23.54 4.50
N ALA A 35 -25.34 22.88 4.16
CA ALA A 35 -26.53 22.72 5.00
C ALA A 35 -26.80 21.26 5.39
N HIS A 36 -25.88 20.33 5.12
CA HIS A 36 -26.06 18.91 5.43
C HIS A 36 -25.69 18.61 6.88
N HIS A 37 -26.66 18.04 7.61
CA HIS A 37 -26.39 17.43 8.89
C HIS A 37 -25.97 15.98 8.66
N LEU A 38 -24.84 15.56 9.27
CA LEU A 38 -24.36 14.18 9.18
C LEU A 38 -25.44 13.22 9.70
N GLU A 39 -25.89 12.31 8.83
CA GLU A 39 -26.89 11.29 9.19
C GLU A 39 -26.29 10.15 10.02
N PHE A 40 -24.98 9.91 9.92
CA PHE A 40 -24.26 8.88 10.71
C PHE A 40 -24.02 9.37 12.13
N ARG A 41 -25.10 9.64 12.85
CA ARG A 41 -25.08 10.12 14.22
C ARG A 41 -26.41 9.83 14.92
N ASN A 42 -26.36 9.58 16.23
CA ASN A 42 -27.57 9.50 17.06
C ASN A 42 -27.92 10.90 17.62
N TYR A 43 -29.03 11.42 17.20
CA TYR A 43 -29.58 12.71 17.68
C TYR A 43 -30.70 12.54 18.70
N GLY A 44 -30.76 11.43 19.42
CA GLY A 44 -31.85 11.06 20.32
C GLY A 44 -32.83 10.06 19.70
N ASP A 45 -32.45 9.44 18.57
CA ASP A 45 -33.20 8.36 17.94
C ASP A 45 -33.27 7.15 18.89
N THR A 46 -34.38 6.41 18.86
CA THR A 46 -34.41 5.07 19.44
C THR A 46 -33.48 4.14 18.68
N GLU A 47 -33.02 3.05 19.28
CA GLU A 47 -32.12 2.09 18.64
C GLU A 47 -32.68 1.55 17.31
N THR A 48 -34.00 1.36 17.22
CA THR A 48 -34.67 0.89 15.99
C THR A 48 -34.73 1.98 14.91
N GLU A 49 -35.02 3.22 15.27
CA GLU A 49 -35.03 4.36 14.36
C GLU A 49 -33.59 4.61 13.82
N LEU A 50 -32.59 4.57 14.69
CA LEU A 50 -31.20 4.69 14.31
C LEU A 50 -30.80 3.60 13.32
N LYS A 51 -31.18 2.33 13.57
CA LYS A 51 -30.89 1.23 12.63
C LYS A 51 -31.54 1.46 11.26
N ASN A 52 -32.79 1.88 11.23
CA ASN A 52 -33.49 2.16 9.97
C ASN A 52 -32.86 3.34 9.21
N LYS A 53 -32.49 4.40 9.92
CA LYS A 53 -31.76 5.55 9.35
C LYS A 53 -30.44 5.12 8.72
N LEU A 54 -29.62 4.37 9.44
CA LEU A 54 -28.33 3.91 8.93
C LEU A 54 -28.45 2.88 7.81
N GLN A 55 -29.47 2.01 7.83
CA GLN A 55 -29.74 1.13 6.70
C GLN A 55 -30.06 1.93 5.43
N ASN A 56 -30.88 2.96 5.53
CA ASN A 56 -31.20 3.83 4.41
C ASN A 56 -29.95 4.57 3.89
N LEU A 57 -29.09 5.02 4.81
CA LEU A 57 -27.83 5.68 4.46
C LEU A 57 -26.86 4.70 3.77
N PHE A 58 -26.75 3.47 4.27
CA PHE A 58 -25.98 2.40 3.64
C PHE A 58 -26.50 2.06 2.24
N ASP A 59 -27.80 2.03 2.05
CA ASP A 59 -28.40 1.77 0.74
C ASP A 59 -28.11 2.91 -0.27
N LYS A 60 -28.09 4.17 0.19
CA LYS A 60 -27.63 5.31 -0.62
C LYS A 60 -26.13 5.16 -0.99
N ALA A 61 -25.29 4.77 -0.03
CA ALA A 61 -23.86 4.56 -0.24
C ALA A 61 -23.59 3.44 -1.25
N LYS A 62 -24.28 2.29 -1.13
CA LYS A 62 -24.18 1.18 -2.10
C LYS A 62 -24.56 1.61 -3.52
N LYS A 63 -25.60 2.42 -3.65
CA LYS A 63 -26.05 2.93 -4.95
C LYS A 63 -25.05 3.93 -5.55
N LYS A 64 -24.39 4.72 -4.73
CA LYS A 64 -23.38 5.69 -5.17
C LYS A 64 -22.08 5.00 -5.55
N TRP A 65 -21.68 3.98 -4.80
CA TRP A 65 -20.43 3.26 -4.93
C TRP A 65 -20.69 1.78 -5.25
N GLU A 66 -21.14 1.55 -6.47
CA GLU A 66 -21.43 0.20 -6.96
C GLU A 66 -20.21 -0.70 -6.95
N GLY A 67 -20.43 -2.00 -6.72
CA GLY A 67 -19.38 -3.02 -6.78
C GLY A 67 -18.50 -3.16 -5.54
N VAL A 68 -18.82 -2.47 -4.42
CA VAL A 68 -18.19 -2.73 -3.12
C VAL A 68 -19.04 -3.69 -2.31
N PHE A 69 -20.36 -3.53 -2.35
CA PHE A 69 -21.34 -4.44 -1.73
C PHE A 69 -22.40 -4.84 -2.76
N THR A 70 -22.95 -6.04 -2.57
CA THR A 70 -24.09 -6.51 -3.37
C THR A 70 -25.37 -5.73 -3.03
N ALA A 71 -26.30 -5.66 -3.95
CA ALA A 71 -27.55 -4.90 -3.79
C ALA A 71 -28.38 -5.34 -2.58
N ASP A 72 -28.35 -6.64 -2.26
CA ASP A 72 -29.07 -7.27 -1.15
C ASP A 72 -28.35 -7.17 0.20
N SER A 73 -27.10 -6.68 0.24
CA SER A 73 -26.34 -6.49 1.49
C SER A 73 -27.08 -5.56 2.46
N LYS A 74 -27.15 -5.97 3.74
CA LYS A 74 -27.83 -5.24 4.82
C LYS A 74 -26.94 -5.16 6.07
N LEU A 75 -27.24 -4.19 6.93
CA LEU A 75 -26.65 -4.12 8.27
C LEU A 75 -27.28 -5.22 9.15
N MET A 76 -26.46 -6.18 9.58
CA MET A 76 -26.91 -7.36 10.32
C MET A 76 -26.84 -7.16 11.85
N LEU A 77 -26.13 -6.15 12.33
CA LEU A 77 -26.07 -5.81 13.75
C LEU A 77 -27.47 -5.60 14.33
N THR A 78 -27.69 -6.06 15.56
CA THR A 78 -28.91 -5.71 16.31
C THR A 78 -28.97 -4.21 16.53
N PRO A 79 -30.17 -3.60 16.74
CA PRO A 79 -30.29 -2.18 17.02
C PRO A 79 -29.39 -1.70 18.18
N SER A 80 -29.28 -2.50 19.25
CA SER A 80 -28.46 -2.19 20.41
C SER A 80 -26.97 -2.19 20.10
N HIS A 81 -26.46 -3.25 19.44
CA HIS A 81 -25.04 -3.31 19.03
C HIS A 81 -24.68 -2.21 18.04
N LEU A 82 -25.59 -1.88 17.11
CA LEU A 82 -25.39 -0.79 16.17
C LEU A 82 -25.27 0.56 16.87
N SER A 83 -26.13 0.82 17.87
CA SER A 83 -26.11 2.07 18.66
C SER A 83 -24.76 2.26 19.35
N VAL A 84 -24.18 1.21 19.93
CA VAL A 84 -22.84 1.25 20.56
C VAL A 84 -21.75 1.57 19.53
N CYS A 85 -21.76 0.89 18.37
CA CYS A 85 -20.80 1.14 17.31
C CYS A 85 -20.88 2.58 16.77
N VAL A 86 -22.10 3.09 16.57
CA VAL A 86 -22.31 4.47 16.12
C VAL A 86 -21.80 5.47 17.13
N SER A 87 -22.07 5.27 18.42
CA SER A 87 -21.59 6.14 19.49
C SER A 87 -20.06 6.24 19.54
N SER A 88 -19.36 5.14 19.23
CA SER A 88 -17.90 5.12 19.17
C SER A 88 -17.34 5.81 17.90
N LEU A 89 -18.06 5.78 16.80
CA LEU A 89 -17.59 6.27 15.49
C LEU A 89 -18.06 7.68 15.13
N GLN A 90 -19.22 8.13 15.64
CA GLN A 90 -19.89 9.35 15.19
C GLN A 90 -19.05 10.63 15.31
N ASP A 91 -18.17 10.71 16.29
CA ASP A 91 -17.33 11.89 16.54
C ASP A 91 -15.94 11.77 15.88
N VAL A 92 -15.62 10.63 15.28
CA VAL A 92 -14.35 10.41 14.54
C VAL A 92 -14.53 10.84 13.10
N LYS A 93 -13.76 11.81 12.62
CA LYS A 93 -13.77 12.20 11.21
C LYS A 93 -12.92 11.22 10.40
N LEU A 94 -13.53 10.56 9.39
CA LEU A 94 -12.86 9.62 8.50
C LEU A 94 -12.52 10.25 7.14
N PHE A 95 -13.46 10.99 6.55
CA PHE A 95 -13.26 11.63 5.25
C PHE A 95 -12.38 12.88 5.39
N ASN A 96 -11.40 13.05 4.50
CA ASN A 96 -10.35 14.08 4.65
C ASN A 96 -9.57 14.03 5.96
N SER A 97 -9.72 12.98 6.77
CA SER A 97 -8.63 12.55 7.64
C SER A 97 -7.52 11.99 6.75
N ASN A 98 -6.31 11.94 7.26
CA ASN A 98 -5.24 11.25 6.55
C ASN A 98 -5.76 9.84 6.16
N LEU A 99 -5.71 9.50 4.87
CA LEU A 99 -6.09 8.15 4.40
C LEU A 99 -5.34 7.05 5.13
N ASP A 100 -4.17 7.40 5.69
CA ASP A 100 -3.40 6.53 6.56
C ASP A 100 -4.19 6.00 7.75
N VAL A 101 -5.00 6.82 8.39
CA VAL A 101 -5.83 6.38 9.53
C VAL A 101 -6.92 5.42 9.08
N VAL A 102 -7.55 5.70 7.94
CA VAL A 102 -8.61 4.85 7.39
C VAL A 102 -8.05 3.50 6.94
N ASP A 103 -6.90 3.52 6.28
CA ASP A 103 -6.23 2.30 5.83
C ASP A 103 -5.72 1.47 7.03
N GLU A 104 -5.11 2.09 8.05
CA GLU A 104 -4.74 1.38 9.29
C GLU A 104 -5.92 0.71 9.98
N ALA A 105 -7.07 1.39 10.01
CA ALA A 105 -8.29 0.80 10.55
C ALA A 105 -8.74 -0.42 9.75
N PHE A 106 -8.69 -0.35 8.42
CA PHE A 106 -9.01 -1.49 7.56
C PHE A 106 -7.99 -2.61 7.65
N GLU A 107 -6.69 -2.29 7.70
CA GLU A 107 -5.63 -3.29 7.93
C GLU A 107 -5.85 -4.06 9.23
N TYR A 108 -6.17 -3.35 10.31
CA TYR A 108 -6.48 -3.97 11.60
C TYR A 108 -7.66 -4.95 11.49
N LEU A 109 -8.73 -4.54 10.80
CA LEU A 109 -9.92 -5.38 10.61
C LEU A 109 -9.63 -6.62 9.76
N ILE A 110 -8.89 -6.49 8.67
CA ILE A 110 -8.50 -7.62 7.81
C ILE A 110 -7.62 -8.58 8.60
N ASN A 111 -6.60 -8.09 9.28
CA ASN A 111 -5.70 -8.91 10.10
C ASN A 111 -6.44 -9.69 11.18
N LYS A 112 -7.44 -9.07 11.81
CA LYS A 112 -8.25 -9.72 12.85
C LYS A 112 -9.18 -10.78 12.29
N SER A 113 -9.75 -10.57 11.10
CA SER A 113 -10.64 -11.53 10.43
C SER A 113 -9.89 -12.73 9.84
N SER A 114 -8.62 -12.55 9.47
CA SER A 114 -7.76 -13.55 8.83
C SER A 114 -7.03 -14.46 9.83
N LYS A 115 -7.53 -14.63 11.06
CA LYS A 115 -6.94 -15.50 12.07
C LYS A 115 -6.80 -16.94 11.54
N GLY A 116 -5.63 -17.25 10.97
CA GLY A 116 -5.27 -18.58 10.48
C GLY A 116 -4.75 -18.65 9.05
N GLU A 117 -4.93 -17.64 8.22
CA GLU A 117 -4.31 -17.59 6.90
C GLU A 117 -2.89 -17.03 6.99
N LYS A 118 -1.91 -17.91 6.85
CA LYS A 118 -0.49 -17.57 6.93
C LYS A 118 -0.07 -16.82 5.66
N GLY A 119 0.38 -15.58 5.80
CA GLY A 119 1.21 -14.93 4.77
C GLY A 119 0.71 -13.65 4.12
N GLN A 120 -0.42 -13.09 4.51
CA GLN A 120 -0.78 -11.72 4.13
C GLN A 120 -0.22 -10.75 5.18
N TYR A 121 0.73 -9.93 4.76
CA TYR A 121 1.32 -8.88 5.60
C TYR A 121 1.20 -7.56 4.85
N PHE A 122 0.55 -6.58 5.48
CA PHE A 122 0.50 -5.24 4.93
C PHE A 122 1.87 -4.57 5.00
N THR A 123 2.20 -3.85 3.95
CA THR A 123 3.47 -3.12 3.89
C THR A 123 3.35 -1.85 4.73
N PRO A 124 4.21 -1.65 5.74
CA PRO A 124 4.19 -0.40 6.49
C PRO A 124 4.37 0.81 5.59
N ARG A 125 3.64 1.90 5.88
CA ARG A 125 3.57 3.09 5.02
C ARG A 125 4.90 3.75 4.76
N TYR A 126 5.75 3.85 5.77
CA TYR A 126 7.10 4.38 5.59
C TYR A 126 7.95 3.55 4.61
N VAL A 127 7.67 2.24 4.44
CA VAL A 127 8.30 1.42 3.39
C VAL A 127 7.70 1.72 2.02
N ILE A 128 6.37 1.92 1.97
CA ILE A 128 5.65 2.31 0.74
C ILE A 128 6.15 3.67 0.26
N ASP A 129 6.18 4.67 1.14
CA ASP A 129 6.60 6.03 0.81
C ASP A 129 8.06 6.08 0.33
N MET A 130 8.96 5.33 0.98
CA MET A 130 10.32 5.18 0.49
C MET A 130 10.33 4.62 -0.94
N ALA A 131 9.58 3.56 -1.22
CA ALA A 131 9.55 2.94 -2.55
C ALA A 131 8.97 3.90 -3.61
N VAL A 132 7.90 4.62 -3.28
CA VAL A 132 7.29 5.64 -4.15
C VAL A 132 8.28 6.77 -4.42
N LYS A 133 8.95 7.31 -3.38
CA LYS A 133 9.98 8.36 -3.55
C LYS A 133 11.14 7.88 -4.43
N MET A 134 11.61 6.66 -4.25
CA MET A 134 12.73 6.09 -5.02
C MET A 134 12.36 5.76 -6.46
N LEU A 135 11.13 5.34 -6.76
CA LEU A 135 10.68 5.10 -8.14
C LEU A 135 10.17 6.39 -8.83
N ASN A 136 9.84 7.43 -8.08
CA ASN A 136 9.43 8.73 -8.58
C ASN A 136 8.36 8.66 -9.70
N PRO A 137 7.15 8.12 -9.43
CA PRO A 137 6.07 8.02 -10.40
C PRO A 137 5.68 9.40 -10.97
N GLN A 138 5.36 9.43 -12.27
CA GLN A 138 4.93 10.64 -12.97
C GLN A 138 3.47 10.52 -13.46
N ALA A 139 2.79 11.67 -13.64
CA ALA A 139 1.38 11.70 -14.07
C ALA A 139 1.11 11.04 -15.43
N SER A 140 2.13 10.92 -16.29
CA SER A 140 2.01 10.24 -17.59
C SER A 140 2.13 8.72 -17.49
N GLU A 141 2.63 8.19 -16.39
CA GLU A 141 3.00 6.78 -16.22
C GLU A 141 1.85 5.95 -15.65
N THR A 142 1.77 4.70 -16.10
CA THR A 142 0.86 3.69 -15.56
C THR A 142 1.55 2.91 -14.44
N MET A 143 0.80 2.61 -13.36
CA MET A 143 1.32 1.79 -12.28
C MET A 143 0.41 0.59 -12.00
N ILE A 144 0.99 -0.49 -11.51
CA ILE A 144 0.25 -1.65 -11.01
C ILE A 144 0.88 -2.20 -9.73
N ASP A 145 0.00 -2.66 -8.82
CA ASP A 145 0.34 -3.56 -7.73
C ASP A 145 -0.33 -4.92 -7.97
N THR A 146 0.46 -5.98 -8.01
CA THR A 146 0.03 -7.32 -8.36
C THR A 146 -0.28 -8.22 -7.16
N ALA A 147 -0.08 -7.72 -5.95
CA ALA A 147 -0.40 -8.34 -4.67
C ALA A 147 -0.82 -7.23 -3.69
N ALA A 148 -1.90 -6.53 -4.07
CA ALA A 148 -2.19 -5.19 -3.60
C ALA A 148 -2.63 -5.10 -2.13
N GLY A 149 -3.12 -6.19 -1.54
CA GLY A 149 -3.69 -6.13 -0.20
C GLY A 149 -4.73 -5.02 -0.08
N SER A 150 -4.54 -4.09 0.85
CA SER A 150 -5.37 -2.89 1.01
C SER A 150 -5.09 -1.78 -0.01
N CYS A 151 -4.29 -2.00 -1.03
CA CYS A 151 -3.87 -1.00 -2.02
C CYS A 151 -2.95 0.11 -1.49
N GLY A 152 -2.09 -0.17 -0.51
CA GLY A 152 -1.18 0.81 0.03
C GLY A 152 -0.27 1.46 -1.04
N PHE A 153 0.41 0.67 -1.89
CA PHE A 153 1.23 1.21 -2.97
C PHE A 153 0.43 2.05 -3.99
N PRO A 154 -0.73 1.60 -4.50
CA PRO A 154 -1.60 2.42 -5.35
C PRO A 154 -1.97 3.76 -4.73
N VAL A 155 -2.47 3.78 -3.50
CA VAL A 155 -2.95 4.98 -2.80
C VAL A 155 -1.81 6.00 -2.60
N HIS A 156 -0.65 5.57 -2.11
CA HIS A 156 0.49 6.47 -1.90
C HIS A 156 1.09 6.98 -3.22
N THR A 157 1.05 6.16 -4.27
CA THR A 157 1.40 6.60 -5.63
C THR A 157 0.45 7.69 -6.14
N ILE A 158 -0.85 7.54 -5.91
CA ILE A 158 -1.86 8.55 -6.26
C ILE A 158 -1.52 9.87 -5.58
N PHE A 159 -1.25 9.88 -4.27
CA PHE A 159 -0.92 11.10 -3.54
C PHE A 159 0.37 11.75 -4.02
N HIS A 160 1.41 10.96 -4.26
CA HIS A 160 2.67 11.46 -4.78
C HIS A 160 2.48 12.19 -6.13
N VAL A 161 1.76 11.58 -7.05
CA VAL A 161 1.49 12.17 -8.37
C VAL A 161 0.54 13.36 -8.26
N TRP A 162 -0.48 13.29 -7.42
CA TRP A 162 -1.36 14.43 -7.18
C TRP A 162 -0.63 15.63 -6.62
N GLU A 163 0.31 15.44 -5.70
CA GLU A 163 1.17 16.51 -5.18
C GLU A 163 1.97 17.18 -6.31
N GLN A 164 2.51 16.38 -7.23
CA GLN A 164 3.20 16.93 -8.41
C GLN A 164 2.24 17.73 -9.32
N ILE A 165 1.04 17.22 -9.60
CA ILE A 165 0.03 17.89 -10.42
C ILE A 165 -0.39 19.21 -9.75
N LEU A 166 -0.69 19.20 -8.45
CA LEU A 166 -1.07 20.41 -7.70
C LEU A 166 0.05 21.45 -7.71
N LYS A 167 1.29 21.03 -7.46
CA LYS A 167 2.46 21.90 -7.49
C LYS A 167 2.65 22.55 -8.87
N SER A 168 2.42 21.82 -9.95
CA SER A 168 2.48 22.36 -11.32
C SER A 168 1.43 23.44 -11.57
N LYS A 169 0.34 23.45 -10.81
CA LYS A 169 -0.75 24.44 -10.85
C LYS A 169 -0.61 25.56 -9.82
N GLY A 170 0.52 25.62 -9.10
CA GLY A 170 0.75 26.61 -8.05
C GLY A 170 0.00 26.35 -6.74
N LEU A 171 -0.51 25.13 -6.57
CA LEU A 171 -1.18 24.67 -5.35
C LEU A 171 -0.18 23.89 -4.49
N ASN A 172 -0.46 23.77 -3.19
CA ASN A 172 0.40 23.04 -2.27
C ASN A 172 -0.26 21.72 -1.80
N LYS A 173 0.46 20.90 -1.06
CA LYS A 173 0.02 19.59 -0.54
C LYS A 173 -1.25 19.67 0.29
N SER A 174 -1.48 20.76 1.06
CA SER A 174 -2.70 20.90 1.87
C SER A 174 -3.98 20.91 1.03
N HIS A 175 -3.89 21.33 -0.24
CA HIS A 175 -5.01 21.32 -1.17
C HIS A 175 -5.49 19.90 -1.55
N LEU A 176 -4.68 18.85 -1.31
CA LEU A 176 -5.12 17.46 -1.49
C LEU A 176 -6.39 17.15 -0.68
N PHE A 177 -6.51 17.76 0.50
CA PHE A 177 -7.58 17.46 1.47
C PHE A 177 -8.61 18.59 1.60
N THR A 178 -8.31 19.80 1.10
CA THR A 178 -9.17 20.99 1.28
C THR A 178 -9.94 21.39 0.02
N LEU A 179 -9.55 20.91 -1.17
CA LEU A 179 -10.28 21.20 -2.41
C LEU A 179 -11.56 20.39 -2.46
N GLU A 180 -12.71 21.08 -2.68
CA GLU A 180 -14.01 20.43 -2.93
C GLU A 180 -13.97 19.63 -4.24
N GLU A 181 -13.34 20.19 -5.28
CA GLU A 181 -13.10 19.54 -6.57
C GLU A 181 -11.60 19.53 -6.90
N LYS A 182 -11.08 18.35 -7.19
CA LYS A 182 -9.71 18.18 -7.63
C LYS A 182 -9.56 18.51 -9.12
N PRO A 183 -8.38 18.95 -9.56
CA PRO A 183 -8.08 19.07 -10.99
C PRO A 183 -8.40 17.78 -11.74
N THR A 184 -8.95 17.88 -12.95
CA THR A 184 -9.34 16.73 -13.78
C THR A 184 -8.17 15.75 -13.97
N GLU A 185 -6.96 16.26 -14.11
CA GLU A 185 -5.76 15.44 -14.26
C GLU A 185 -5.50 14.53 -13.05
N CYS A 186 -5.92 14.94 -11.85
CA CYS A 186 -5.84 14.09 -10.67
C CYS A 186 -6.82 12.90 -10.76
N THR A 187 -8.05 13.13 -11.16
CA THR A 187 -9.07 12.08 -11.34
C THR A 187 -8.73 11.18 -12.51
N ASP A 188 -8.30 11.74 -13.64
CA ASP A 188 -7.87 11.00 -14.82
C ASP A 188 -6.70 10.06 -14.50
N TYR A 189 -5.75 10.51 -13.69
CA TYR A 189 -4.63 9.67 -13.26
C TYR A 189 -5.12 8.41 -12.53
N VAL A 190 -6.01 8.57 -11.56
CA VAL A 190 -6.54 7.44 -10.78
C VAL A 190 -7.32 6.48 -11.68
N GLN A 191 -8.20 7.02 -12.53
CA GLN A 191 -9.09 6.24 -13.37
C GLN A 191 -8.38 5.49 -14.49
N GLU A 192 -7.33 6.06 -15.08
CA GLU A 192 -6.71 5.53 -16.29
C GLU A 192 -5.31 4.95 -16.09
N LYS A 193 -4.63 5.29 -14.98
CA LYS A 193 -3.21 4.99 -14.80
C LYS A 193 -2.88 4.06 -13.64
N VAL A 194 -3.75 3.95 -12.63
CA VAL A 194 -3.47 3.19 -11.42
C VAL A 194 -4.28 1.90 -11.39
N PHE A 195 -3.60 0.77 -11.24
CA PHE A 195 -4.18 -0.56 -11.25
C PHE A 195 -3.73 -1.37 -10.03
N ALA A 196 -4.57 -2.31 -9.62
CA ALA A 196 -4.27 -3.23 -8.55
C ALA A 196 -4.91 -4.60 -8.79
N ILE A 197 -4.23 -5.66 -8.39
CA ILE A 197 -4.75 -7.04 -8.42
C ILE A 197 -4.50 -7.66 -7.06
N ASP A 198 -5.50 -8.32 -6.51
CA ASP A 198 -5.32 -9.21 -5.37
C ASP A 198 -6.22 -10.44 -5.48
N PHE A 199 -5.84 -11.50 -4.80
CA PHE A 199 -6.59 -12.76 -4.75
C PHE A 199 -7.57 -12.81 -3.58
N ASP A 200 -7.36 -12.00 -2.53
CA ASP A 200 -8.25 -11.89 -1.39
C ASP A 200 -9.39 -10.91 -1.68
N GLU A 201 -10.60 -11.41 -1.70
CA GLU A 201 -11.79 -10.60 -2.00
C GLU A 201 -12.02 -9.48 -0.97
N LYS A 202 -11.76 -9.73 0.32
CA LYS A 202 -11.91 -8.71 1.38
C LYS A 202 -10.92 -7.57 1.17
N ALA A 203 -9.66 -7.91 0.87
CA ALA A 203 -8.62 -6.93 0.57
C ALA A 203 -8.98 -6.10 -0.68
N VAL A 204 -9.45 -6.75 -1.75
CA VAL A 204 -9.91 -6.07 -2.98
C VAL A 204 -11.04 -5.08 -2.68
N ARG A 205 -12.03 -5.46 -1.87
CA ARG A 205 -13.16 -4.57 -1.51
C ARG A 205 -12.69 -3.35 -0.71
N VAL A 206 -11.76 -3.53 0.23
CA VAL A 206 -11.13 -2.43 0.96
C VAL A 206 -10.35 -1.53 0.01
N GLY A 207 -9.50 -2.11 -0.84
CA GLY A 207 -8.71 -1.38 -1.83
C GLY A 207 -9.59 -0.58 -2.79
N ARG A 208 -10.72 -1.13 -3.25
CA ARG A 208 -11.71 -0.42 -4.05
C ARG A 208 -12.29 0.79 -3.31
N THR A 209 -12.62 0.62 -2.04
CA THR A 209 -13.16 1.72 -1.21
C THR A 209 -12.12 2.84 -1.02
N LEU A 210 -10.87 2.50 -0.74
CA LEU A 210 -9.80 3.49 -0.59
C LEU A 210 -9.51 4.24 -1.90
N ASN A 211 -9.50 3.56 -3.03
CA ASN A 211 -9.33 4.20 -4.34
C ASN A 211 -10.54 5.08 -4.72
N LEU A 212 -11.75 4.72 -4.30
CA LEU A 212 -12.95 5.54 -4.42
C LEU A 212 -12.80 6.88 -3.70
N ILE A 213 -12.36 6.83 -2.43
CA ILE A 213 -12.11 8.02 -1.61
C ILE A 213 -11.01 8.88 -2.25
N ALA A 214 -10.01 8.24 -2.84
CA ALA A 214 -8.93 8.90 -3.54
C ALA A 214 -9.33 9.53 -4.89
N GLY A 215 -10.50 9.30 -5.44
CA GLY A 215 -10.91 9.98 -6.67
C GLY A 215 -11.52 9.11 -7.77
N ASP A 216 -12.29 8.09 -7.38
CA ASP A 216 -13.10 7.26 -8.28
C ASP A 216 -12.31 6.22 -9.13
N GLY A 217 -11.13 5.81 -8.63
CA GLY A 217 -10.29 4.75 -9.26
C GLY A 217 -10.69 3.32 -8.89
N GLN A 218 -11.85 3.10 -8.31
CA GLN A 218 -12.30 1.78 -7.84
C GLN A 218 -12.34 0.72 -8.94
N THR A 219 -12.58 1.12 -10.18
CA THR A 219 -12.75 0.20 -11.31
C THR A 219 -11.50 -0.59 -11.64
N ASN A 220 -10.32 -0.11 -11.28
CA ASN A 220 -9.05 -0.70 -11.64
C ASN A 220 -8.45 -1.61 -10.55
N VAL A 221 -9.19 -1.88 -9.48
CA VAL A 221 -8.82 -2.86 -8.44
C VAL A 221 -9.57 -4.15 -8.72
N LEU A 222 -8.85 -5.21 -9.09
CA LEU A 222 -9.40 -6.46 -9.63
C LEU A 222 -9.17 -7.64 -8.70
N HIS A 223 -10.21 -8.45 -8.49
CA HIS A 223 -10.13 -9.72 -7.78
C HIS A 223 -9.70 -10.82 -8.76
N MET A 224 -8.41 -11.17 -8.77
CA MET A 224 -7.82 -12.14 -9.70
C MET A 224 -6.61 -12.83 -9.08
N ASN A 225 -6.31 -14.06 -9.52
CA ASN A 225 -5.05 -14.72 -9.19
C ASN A 225 -3.95 -14.28 -10.16
N THR A 226 -3.04 -13.45 -9.68
CA THR A 226 -1.91 -12.91 -10.47
C THR A 226 -1.05 -14.01 -11.10
N LEU A 227 -0.82 -15.11 -10.40
CA LEU A 227 0.06 -16.19 -10.87
C LEU A 227 -0.63 -17.15 -11.86
N ASP A 228 -1.97 -17.18 -11.90
CA ASP A 228 -2.74 -18.06 -12.79
C ASP A 228 -3.35 -17.28 -13.97
N TRP A 229 -2.52 -16.48 -14.62
CA TRP A 229 -2.90 -15.54 -15.69
C TRP A 229 -3.53 -16.22 -16.92
N GLU A 230 -3.19 -17.46 -17.19
CA GLU A 230 -3.72 -18.19 -18.33
C GLU A 230 -5.24 -18.41 -18.25
N ARG A 231 -5.75 -18.55 -17.00
CA ARG A 231 -7.18 -18.75 -16.76
C ARG A 231 -7.99 -17.48 -16.58
N TRP A 232 -7.40 -16.31 -16.69
CA TRP A 232 -8.13 -15.07 -16.47
C TRP A 232 -9.32 -14.90 -17.41
N ASP A 233 -9.15 -15.13 -18.70
CA ASP A 233 -10.26 -15.02 -19.64
C ASP A 233 -11.32 -16.13 -19.43
N GLU A 234 -10.91 -17.35 -19.04
CA GLU A 234 -11.82 -18.44 -18.69
C GLU A 234 -12.63 -18.10 -17.43
N ASN A 235 -11.95 -17.65 -16.35
CA ASN A 235 -12.58 -17.37 -15.07
C ASN A 235 -13.53 -16.15 -15.12
N THR A 236 -13.34 -15.24 -16.06
CA THR A 236 -14.12 -14.00 -16.17
C THR A 236 -15.26 -14.10 -17.18
N LYS A 237 -15.14 -14.95 -18.22
CA LYS A 237 -16.04 -14.97 -19.39
C LYS A 237 -17.51 -15.25 -19.05
N ASP A 238 -17.76 -16.20 -18.15
CA ASP A 238 -19.09 -16.69 -17.82
C ASP A 238 -19.47 -16.40 -16.36
N ASN A 239 -18.74 -15.51 -15.70
CA ASN A 239 -19.00 -15.11 -14.31
C ASN A 239 -19.70 -13.74 -14.29
N GLU A 240 -21.04 -13.74 -14.34
CA GLU A 240 -21.86 -12.52 -14.40
C GLU A 240 -21.61 -11.63 -13.17
N ASP A 241 -21.57 -12.21 -11.97
CA ASP A 241 -21.34 -11.45 -10.72
C ASP A 241 -19.97 -10.75 -10.74
N TRP A 242 -18.93 -11.43 -11.24
CA TRP A 242 -17.61 -10.85 -11.37
C TRP A 242 -17.59 -9.73 -12.43
N LEU A 243 -18.25 -9.96 -13.58
CA LEU A 243 -18.32 -8.98 -14.66
C LEU A 243 -19.08 -7.73 -14.25
N ASP A 244 -20.16 -7.85 -13.49
CA ASP A 244 -20.91 -6.71 -12.98
C ASP A 244 -20.05 -5.76 -12.15
N VAL A 245 -19.10 -6.30 -11.40
CA VAL A 245 -18.23 -5.53 -10.50
C VAL A 245 -16.95 -5.05 -11.20
N TYR A 246 -16.28 -5.91 -12.01
CA TYR A 246 -14.91 -5.71 -12.44
C TYR A 246 -14.71 -5.45 -13.94
N ASN A 247 -15.77 -5.55 -14.75
CA ASN A 247 -15.67 -5.52 -16.21
C ASN A 247 -14.97 -4.25 -16.76
N GLU A 248 -15.25 -3.08 -16.20
CA GLU A 248 -14.64 -1.83 -16.68
C GLU A 248 -13.11 -1.81 -16.43
N GLY A 249 -12.67 -2.16 -15.23
CA GLY A 249 -11.25 -2.28 -14.92
C GLY A 249 -10.57 -3.37 -15.74
N TRP A 250 -11.26 -4.49 -15.95
CA TRP A 250 -10.77 -5.58 -16.79
C TRP A 250 -10.59 -5.16 -18.26
N LYS A 251 -11.54 -4.42 -18.82
CA LYS A 251 -11.40 -3.84 -20.17
C LYS A 251 -10.19 -2.91 -20.28
N LYS A 252 -9.98 -2.06 -19.26
CA LYS A 252 -8.83 -1.14 -19.19
C LYS A 252 -7.52 -1.92 -19.08
N LEU A 253 -7.42 -2.91 -18.19
CA LEU A 253 -6.25 -3.76 -18.05
C LEU A 253 -5.88 -4.46 -19.35
N LYS A 254 -6.88 -5.02 -20.06
CA LYS A 254 -6.65 -5.68 -21.36
C LYS A 254 -6.05 -4.78 -22.45
N ARG A 255 -6.28 -3.47 -22.38
CA ARG A 255 -5.68 -2.52 -23.34
C ARG A 255 -4.17 -2.38 -23.16
N LEU A 256 -3.66 -2.72 -21.98
CA LEU A 256 -2.23 -2.65 -21.65
C LEU A 256 -1.48 -3.96 -21.94
N ARG A 257 -2.12 -4.97 -22.52
CA ARG A 257 -1.46 -6.19 -22.98
C ARG A 257 -0.50 -5.90 -24.14
N THR A 258 0.62 -6.55 -24.15
CA THR A 258 1.54 -6.55 -25.29
C THR A 258 0.95 -7.36 -26.46
N ASP A 259 0.47 -8.56 -26.19
CA ASP A 259 -0.30 -9.38 -27.11
C ASP A 259 -1.79 -9.37 -26.70
N LYS A 260 -2.67 -8.98 -27.64
CA LYS A 260 -4.12 -8.91 -27.38
C LYS A 260 -4.75 -10.25 -27.01
N ASN A 261 -4.11 -11.36 -27.37
CA ASN A 261 -4.59 -12.72 -27.13
C ASN A 261 -3.93 -13.39 -25.91
N SER A 262 -3.05 -12.69 -25.18
CA SER A 262 -2.34 -13.25 -24.04
C SER A 262 -2.43 -12.32 -22.84
N ASN A 263 -2.62 -12.93 -21.66
CA ASN A 263 -2.54 -12.24 -20.36
C ASN A 263 -1.14 -12.32 -19.74
N GLN A 264 -0.11 -12.73 -20.51
CA GLN A 264 1.23 -12.86 -20.00
C GLN A 264 1.91 -11.51 -19.87
N ASP A 265 2.10 -10.79 -20.95
CA ASP A 265 2.90 -9.58 -21.01
C ASP A 265 2.06 -8.31 -21.08
N PHE A 266 2.43 -7.32 -20.27
CA PHE A 266 1.79 -6.01 -20.20
C PHE A 266 2.77 -4.86 -20.45
N GLN A 267 2.28 -3.62 -20.46
CA GLN A 267 3.04 -2.41 -20.78
C GLN A 267 2.98 -1.36 -19.67
N PHE A 268 3.13 -1.79 -18.41
CA PHE A 268 3.16 -0.86 -17.30
C PHE A 268 4.52 -0.15 -17.18
N ASP A 269 4.48 1.12 -16.81
CA ASP A 269 5.67 1.92 -16.52
C ASP A 269 6.27 1.57 -15.17
N ILE A 270 5.41 1.34 -14.17
CA ILE A 270 5.78 1.14 -12.78
C ILE A 270 5.03 -0.04 -12.18
N LEU A 271 5.75 -0.85 -11.43
CA LEU A 271 5.18 -1.88 -10.57
C LEU A 271 5.75 -1.77 -9.16
N MET A 272 4.88 -1.80 -8.17
CA MET A 272 5.26 -1.95 -6.77
C MET A 272 4.43 -3.05 -6.15
N ALA A 273 5.06 -3.98 -5.43
CA ALA A 273 4.36 -5.10 -4.82
C ALA A 273 5.08 -5.64 -3.58
N ASN A 274 4.29 -6.15 -2.64
CA ASN A 274 4.75 -6.97 -1.52
C ASN A 274 4.07 -8.35 -1.60
N PRO A 275 4.59 -9.27 -2.43
CA PRO A 275 3.99 -10.59 -2.59
C PRO A 275 4.09 -11.43 -1.32
N PRO A 276 3.20 -12.42 -1.13
CA PRO A 276 3.24 -13.30 0.02
C PRO A 276 4.56 -14.09 0.09
N PHE A 277 5.24 -14.06 1.25
CA PHE A 277 6.52 -14.75 1.47
C PHE A 277 6.36 -16.24 1.78
N ALA A 278 5.17 -16.66 2.21
CA ALA A 278 4.88 -18.01 2.62
C ALA A 278 3.97 -18.72 1.62
N GLY A 279 4.11 -20.05 1.57
CA GLY A 279 3.34 -20.91 0.70
C GLY A 279 3.99 -21.16 -0.64
N ASP A 280 3.85 -22.40 -1.10
CA ASP A 280 4.38 -22.85 -2.37
C ASP A 280 3.27 -23.10 -3.37
N ILE A 281 3.53 -22.84 -4.63
CA ILE A 281 2.72 -23.31 -5.75
C ILE A 281 3.17 -24.74 -6.07
N LYS A 282 2.23 -25.66 -6.10
CA LYS A 282 2.42 -27.09 -6.40
C LYS A 282 1.74 -27.52 -7.70
N GLU A 283 0.86 -26.69 -8.21
CA GLU A 283 0.12 -26.94 -9.43
C GLU A 283 1.08 -26.94 -10.63
N SER A 284 1.35 -28.12 -11.18
CA SER A 284 2.26 -28.29 -12.30
C SER A 284 1.87 -27.45 -13.52
N ARG A 285 0.57 -27.24 -13.74
CA ARG A 285 0.03 -26.38 -14.80
C ARG A 285 0.52 -24.93 -14.65
N ILE A 286 0.49 -24.38 -13.43
CA ILE A 286 0.98 -23.03 -13.17
C ILE A 286 2.51 -23.00 -13.29
N LEU A 287 3.20 -23.93 -12.63
CA LEU A 287 4.67 -24.01 -12.66
C LEU A 287 5.22 -24.12 -14.10
N ALA A 288 4.52 -24.80 -14.99
CA ALA A 288 4.93 -24.98 -16.37
C ALA A 288 4.97 -23.67 -17.18
N LYS A 289 4.34 -22.60 -16.70
CA LYS A 289 4.29 -21.29 -17.37
C LYS A 289 5.43 -20.35 -16.97
N TYR A 290 6.21 -20.72 -15.97
CA TYR A 290 7.29 -19.92 -15.42
C TYR A 290 8.66 -20.55 -15.67
N GLU A 291 9.62 -19.74 -16.06
CA GLU A 291 11.01 -20.15 -16.19
C GLU A 291 11.59 -20.48 -14.79
N LEU A 292 11.27 -19.64 -13.78
CA LEU A 292 11.64 -19.90 -12.39
C LEU A 292 10.87 -21.08 -11.74
N GLY A 293 9.90 -21.65 -12.46
CA GLY A 293 9.28 -22.94 -12.14
C GLY A 293 10.22 -24.14 -12.35
N LYS A 294 11.35 -23.93 -13.05
CA LYS A 294 12.38 -24.93 -13.32
C LYS A 294 13.59 -24.73 -12.37
N ASN A 295 14.29 -25.80 -12.12
CA ASN A 295 15.59 -25.76 -11.45
C ASN A 295 16.72 -25.41 -12.45
N SER A 296 17.95 -25.24 -11.93
CA SER A 296 19.15 -24.93 -12.74
C SER A 296 19.45 -25.95 -13.85
N ASN A 297 18.89 -27.16 -13.77
CA ASN A 297 19.05 -28.21 -14.78
C ASN A 297 17.91 -28.20 -15.81
N GLY A 298 17.02 -27.19 -15.80
CA GLY A 298 15.89 -27.04 -16.71
C GLY A 298 14.70 -27.98 -16.43
N LYS A 299 14.70 -28.71 -15.31
CA LYS A 299 13.60 -29.60 -14.91
C LYS A 299 12.59 -28.84 -14.04
N TYR A 300 11.31 -29.04 -14.32
CA TYR A 300 10.25 -28.49 -13.47
C TYR A 300 10.36 -29.00 -12.05
N GLN A 301 10.15 -28.09 -11.11
CA GLN A 301 10.12 -28.38 -9.69
C GLN A 301 8.72 -28.84 -9.28
N ASN A 302 8.62 -29.61 -8.18
CA ASN A 302 7.33 -30.07 -7.65
C ASN A 302 6.62 -28.97 -6.86
N ASN A 303 7.37 -27.98 -6.38
CA ASN A 303 6.89 -26.84 -5.64
C ASN A 303 7.87 -25.68 -5.76
N VAL A 304 7.37 -24.46 -5.83
CA VAL A 304 8.15 -23.20 -5.89
C VAL A 304 7.47 -22.17 -5.02
N GLY A 305 8.26 -21.43 -4.25
CA GLY A 305 7.76 -20.34 -3.41
C GLY A 305 6.99 -19.29 -4.23
N ARG A 306 5.87 -18.82 -3.70
CA ARG A 306 5.05 -17.80 -4.38
C ARG A 306 5.85 -16.56 -4.72
N ASP A 307 6.65 -16.06 -3.79
CA ASP A 307 7.49 -14.87 -3.97
C ASP A 307 8.46 -15.01 -5.16
N ILE A 308 8.96 -16.21 -5.44
CA ILE A 308 9.84 -16.49 -6.59
C ILE A 308 9.07 -16.32 -7.91
N LEU A 309 7.87 -16.90 -7.99
CA LEU A 309 7.05 -16.78 -9.20
C LEU A 309 6.55 -15.34 -9.40
N PHE A 310 6.30 -14.62 -8.32
CA PHE A 310 5.96 -13.19 -8.40
C PHE A 310 7.08 -12.33 -8.98
N ILE A 311 8.36 -12.70 -8.78
CA ILE A 311 9.49 -11.99 -9.41
C ILE A 311 9.35 -12.05 -10.94
N GLU A 312 9.20 -13.24 -11.51
CA GLU A 312 9.04 -13.42 -12.96
C GLU A 312 7.76 -12.76 -13.46
N ARG A 313 6.63 -13.03 -12.78
CA ARG A 313 5.34 -12.48 -13.15
C ARG A 313 5.31 -10.95 -13.16
N ASN A 314 5.95 -10.32 -12.20
CA ASN A 314 6.03 -8.86 -12.12
C ASN A 314 6.88 -8.27 -13.25
N LEU A 315 7.93 -8.97 -13.68
CA LEU A 315 8.70 -8.55 -14.85
C LEU A 315 7.91 -8.66 -16.15
N ASP A 316 6.95 -9.59 -16.26
CA ASP A 316 6.05 -9.67 -17.41
C ASP A 316 5.08 -8.47 -17.45
N PHE A 317 4.75 -7.87 -16.32
CA PHE A 317 3.87 -6.70 -16.29
C PHE A 317 4.54 -5.41 -16.74
N ILE A 318 5.84 -5.23 -16.53
CA ILE A 318 6.53 -3.98 -16.86
C ILE A 318 7.06 -3.99 -18.29
N LYS A 319 6.89 -2.86 -18.99
CA LYS A 319 7.44 -2.65 -20.34
C LYS A 319 8.97 -2.50 -20.31
N PRO A 320 9.67 -2.62 -21.45
CA PRO A 320 11.05 -2.20 -21.55
C PRO A 320 11.23 -0.76 -21.03
N GLY A 321 12.25 -0.51 -20.22
CA GLY A 321 12.47 0.76 -19.54
C GLY A 321 11.60 1.01 -18.29
N GLY A 322 10.59 0.17 -18.04
CA GLY A 322 9.75 0.23 -16.84
C GLY A 322 10.50 -0.13 -15.56
N ARG A 323 9.98 0.33 -14.42
CA ARG A 323 10.62 0.23 -13.10
C ARG A 323 9.79 -0.62 -12.14
N MET A 324 10.46 -1.33 -11.24
CA MET A 324 9.81 -2.14 -10.22
C MET A 324 10.45 -1.96 -8.86
N ALA A 325 9.62 -1.90 -7.81
CA ALA A 325 10.01 -2.14 -6.43
C ALA A 325 9.26 -3.36 -5.89
N ILE A 326 9.99 -4.35 -5.39
CA ILE A 326 9.40 -5.57 -4.84
C ILE A 326 10.02 -5.89 -3.49
N VAL A 327 9.14 -6.17 -2.51
CA VAL A 327 9.55 -6.62 -1.17
C VAL A 327 9.78 -8.12 -1.21
N LEU A 328 10.97 -8.56 -0.79
CA LEU A 328 11.37 -9.98 -0.81
C LEU A 328 12.06 -10.38 0.50
N PRO A 329 11.96 -11.66 0.89
CA PRO A 329 12.81 -12.19 1.95
C PRO A 329 14.29 -11.98 1.67
N GLN A 330 15.06 -11.56 2.67
CA GLN A 330 16.50 -11.29 2.52
C GLN A 330 17.28 -12.50 1.98
N GLY A 331 16.82 -13.72 2.25
CA GLY A 331 17.43 -14.95 1.73
C GLY A 331 17.57 -14.97 0.20
N ARG A 332 16.66 -14.32 -0.54
CA ARG A 332 16.72 -14.26 -2.02
C ARG A 332 17.96 -13.55 -2.53
N PHE A 333 18.55 -12.66 -1.73
CA PHE A 333 19.73 -11.88 -2.10
C PHE A 333 21.04 -12.57 -1.72
N ASN A 334 21.08 -13.37 -0.64
CA ASN A 334 22.34 -13.87 -0.07
C ASN A 334 22.47 -15.41 -0.07
N ASN A 335 21.38 -16.18 -0.22
CA ASN A 335 21.50 -17.63 -0.30
C ASN A 335 22.13 -18.08 -1.63
N SER A 336 23.08 -19.00 -1.56
CA SER A 336 23.73 -19.57 -2.75
C SER A 336 22.75 -20.34 -3.64
N SER A 337 21.75 -21.00 -3.04
CA SER A 337 20.69 -21.72 -3.77
C SER A 337 19.85 -20.80 -4.67
N ASP A 338 19.74 -19.51 -4.34
CA ASP A 338 18.90 -18.55 -5.05
C ASP A 338 19.69 -17.77 -6.14
N LYS A 339 20.89 -18.23 -6.48
CA LYS A 339 21.70 -17.61 -7.56
C LYS A 339 20.94 -17.53 -8.87
N GLN A 340 20.20 -18.59 -9.26
CA GLN A 340 19.39 -18.62 -10.48
C GLN A 340 18.39 -17.46 -10.53
N ILE A 341 17.76 -17.11 -9.40
CA ILE A 341 16.82 -15.99 -9.31
C ILE A 341 17.52 -14.67 -9.58
N ARG A 342 18.72 -14.46 -8.99
CA ARG A 342 19.50 -13.24 -9.18
C ARG A 342 20.01 -13.10 -10.62
N ASP A 343 20.47 -14.19 -11.21
CA ASP A 343 20.89 -14.23 -12.62
C ASP A 343 19.70 -13.91 -13.55
N PHE A 344 18.53 -14.48 -13.29
CA PHE A 344 17.30 -14.22 -14.04
C PHE A 344 16.92 -12.72 -14.02
N ILE A 345 17.02 -12.07 -12.85
CA ILE A 345 16.74 -10.64 -12.71
C ILE A 345 17.79 -9.80 -13.46
N ALA A 346 19.09 -10.07 -13.22
CA ALA A 346 20.19 -9.28 -13.79
C ALA A 346 20.24 -9.37 -15.32
N GLU A 347 19.83 -10.50 -15.91
CA GLU A 347 19.75 -10.66 -17.35
C GLU A 347 18.70 -9.73 -17.97
N ARG A 348 17.59 -9.48 -17.26
CA ARG A 348 16.41 -8.73 -17.74
C ARG A 348 16.36 -7.28 -17.31
N CYS A 349 17.09 -6.94 -16.24
CA CYS A 349 17.00 -5.64 -15.61
C CYS A 349 18.35 -5.11 -15.14
N ARG A 350 18.47 -3.77 -15.12
CA ARG A 350 19.44 -3.07 -14.28
C ARG A 350 18.94 -3.12 -12.84
N ILE A 351 19.76 -3.58 -11.93
CA ILE A 351 19.51 -3.49 -10.49
C ILE A 351 19.84 -2.06 -10.07
N LEU A 352 18.85 -1.31 -9.63
CA LEU A 352 19.00 0.08 -9.21
C LEU A 352 19.46 0.17 -7.75
N ALA A 353 18.75 -0.56 -6.88
CA ALA A 353 19.02 -0.55 -5.45
C ALA A 353 18.56 -1.84 -4.77
N VAL A 354 19.18 -2.11 -3.62
CA VAL A 354 18.72 -3.08 -2.62
C VAL A 354 18.70 -2.38 -1.27
N VAL A 355 17.51 -2.24 -0.67
CA VAL A 355 17.34 -1.64 0.65
C VAL A 355 16.92 -2.71 1.65
N GLY A 356 17.83 -3.06 2.58
CA GLY A 356 17.53 -3.97 3.68
C GLY A 356 16.63 -3.29 4.71
N LEU A 357 15.56 -3.94 5.11
CA LEU A 357 14.64 -3.43 6.13
C LEU A 357 15.03 -3.95 7.52
N HIS A 358 14.75 -3.17 8.57
CA HIS A 358 14.95 -3.59 9.94
C HIS A 358 14.10 -4.84 10.27
N GLY A 359 14.60 -5.76 11.06
CA GLY A 359 13.94 -7.04 11.37
C GLY A 359 12.57 -6.92 12.05
N ASN A 360 12.24 -5.76 12.62
CA ASN A 360 10.96 -5.51 13.29
C ASN A 360 9.90 -4.91 12.37
N VAL A 361 10.20 -4.55 11.13
CA VAL A 361 9.29 -3.84 10.21
C VAL A 361 7.95 -4.57 10.05
N PHE A 362 7.98 -5.89 9.90
CA PHE A 362 6.78 -6.72 9.73
C PHE A 362 6.29 -7.41 11.00
N LYS A 363 6.83 -7.07 12.18
CA LYS A 363 6.27 -7.56 13.45
C LYS A 363 4.91 -6.91 13.73
N PRO A 364 4.02 -7.58 14.48
CA PRO A 364 4.17 -8.90 15.09
C PRO A 364 3.93 -10.08 14.12
N HIS A 365 3.60 -9.83 12.86
CA HIS A 365 3.13 -10.86 11.93
C HIS A 365 4.23 -11.83 11.49
N THR A 366 5.45 -11.34 11.26
CA THR A 366 6.60 -12.18 10.92
C THR A 366 7.91 -11.57 11.42
N GLY A 367 8.86 -12.44 11.80
CA GLY A 367 10.24 -12.07 12.08
C GLY A 367 11.17 -12.23 10.86
N THR A 368 10.63 -12.52 9.68
CA THR A 368 11.43 -12.66 8.45
C THR A 368 12.07 -11.32 8.09
N LYS A 369 13.40 -11.29 8.02
CA LYS A 369 14.11 -10.13 7.48
C LYS A 369 13.83 -10.01 6.00
N THR A 370 13.51 -8.81 5.56
CA THR A 370 13.15 -8.48 4.19
C THR A 370 14.05 -7.40 3.63
N SER A 371 14.07 -7.31 2.31
CA SER A 371 14.69 -6.21 1.57
C SER A 371 13.78 -5.78 0.42
N VAL A 372 13.86 -4.53 0.04
CA VAL A 372 13.18 -4.01 -1.15
C VAL A 372 14.19 -4.00 -2.29
N LEU A 373 13.85 -4.69 -3.38
CA LEU A 373 14.62 -4.69 -4.62
C LEU A 373 14.05 -3.65 -5.58
N PHE A 374 14.91 -2.79 -6.10
CA PHE A 374 14.56 -1.81 -7.12
C PHE A 374 15.28 -2.16 -8.42
N VAL A 375 14.53 -2.29 -9.51
CA VAL A 375 15.07 -2.63 -10.83
C VAL A 375 14.44 -1.76 -11.92
N GLN A 376 15.15 -1.61 -13.04
CA GLN A 376 14.62 -1.07 -14.28
C GLN A 376 14.87 -2.07 -15.40
N LYS A 377 13.81 -2.42 -16.15
CA LYS A 377 13.92 -3.37 -17.27
C LYS A 377 14.78 -2.77 -18.37
N TRP A 378 15.68 -3.56 -18.96
CA TRP A 378 16.54 -3.09 -20.03
C TRP A 378 15.74 -2.56 -21.22
N ASP A 379 16.19 -1.45 -21.77
CA ASP A 379 15.58 -0.77 -22.93
C ASP A 379 16.65 0.06 -23.65
N ASP A 380 16.65 0.07 -24.95
CA ASP A 380 17.69 0.75 -25.75
C ASP A 380 17.75 2.28 -25.55
N LYS A 381 16.63 2.89 -25.13
CA LYS A 381 16.52 4.36 -24.93
C LYS A 381 16.54 4.76 -23.47
N LEU A 382 15.71 4.13 -22.63
CA LEU A 382 15.50 4.53 -21.24
C LEU A 382 16.48 3.86 -20.27
N CYS A 383 16.95 2.66 -20.58
CA CYS A 383 17.86 1.87 -19.74
C CYS A 383 18.74 0.96 -20.60
N PRO A 384 19.69 1.51 -21.37
CA PRO A 384 20.57 0.69 -22.23
C PRO A 384 21.35 -0.34 -21.43
N LYS A 385 21.43 -1.57 -21.98
CA LYS A 385 22.13 -2.66 -21.30
C LYS A 385 23.62 -2.39 -21.26
N VAL A 386 24.21 -2.45 -20.06
CA VAL A 386 25.62 -2.29 -19.77
C VAL A 386 26.12 -3.46 -18.94
N GLU A 387 27.38 -3.83 -19.07
CA GLU A 387 27.96 -4.97 -18.36
C GLU A 387 28.27 -4.65 -16.90
N ASP A 388 28.71 -3.41 -16.64
CA ASP A 388 29.10 -2.95 -15.29
C ASP A 388 28.43 -1.61 -14.99
N TYR A 389 27.86 -1.51 -13.79
CA TYR A 389 27.17 -0.31 -13.32
C TYR A 389 27.10 -0.29 -11.79
N PRO A 390 27.07 0.90 -11.16
CA PRO A 390 26.93 0.98 -9.73
C PRO A 390 25.50 0.62 -9.30
N ILE A 391 25.39 -0.05 -8.15
CA ILE A 391 24.15 -0.43 -7.49
C ILE A 391 24.11 0.28 -6.13
N PHE A 392 22.99 0.90 -5.81
CA PHE A 392 22.78 1.53 -4.51
C PHE A 392 22.43 0.47 -3.45
N PHE A 393 23.20 0.43 -2.37
CA PHE A 393 22.92 -0.45 -1.22
C PHE A 393 22.70 0.39 0.03
N ALA A 394 21.63 0.10 0.74
CA ALA A 394 21.33 0.71 2.02
C ALA A 394 20.67 -0.30 2.96
N THR A 395 20.72 -0.02 4.26
CA THR A 395 20.04 -0.83 5.27
C THR A 395 19.43 0.11 6.30
N MET A 396 18.14 -0.05 6.55
CA MET A 396 17.41 0.63 7.60
C MET A 396 18.01 0.27 8.96
N GLN A 397 18.56 1.26 9.66
CA GLN A 397 19.21 1.10 10.97
C GLN A 397 18.22 1.38 12.10
N GLU A 398 17.37 2.39 11.93
CA GLU A 398 16.45 2.83 12.97
C GLU A 398 15.23 1.89 13.05
N PRO A 399 14.95 1.30 14.23
CA PRO A 399 13.79 0.45 14.40
C PRO A 399 12.51 1.30 14.42
N SER A 400 11.55 0.96 13.55
CA SER A 400 10.23 1.57 13.49
C SER A 400 9.22 0.93 14.45
N LYS A 401 9.54 -0.26 14.93
CA LYS A 401 8.75 -1.04 15.87
C LYS A 401 9.66 -1.70 16.88
N ASP A 402 9.16 -1.91 18.07
CA ASP A 402 9.81 -2.68 19.11
C ASP A 402 9.75 -4.21 18.85
N ASN A 403 10.21 -4.99 19.82
CA ASN A 403 10.21 -6.45 19.69
C ASN A 403 8.82 -7.07 19.78
N SER A 404 7.83 -6.40 20.32
CA SER A 404 6.41 -6.82 20.36
C SER A 404 5.66 -6.49 19.07
N GLY A 405 6.16 -5.52 18.30
CA GLY A 405 5.55 -5.03 17.07
C GLY A 405 4.84 -3.69 17.23
N GLU A 406 4.93 -3.06 18.40
CA GLU A 406 4.40 -1.72 18.66
C GLU A 406 5.24 -0.66 17.95
N LYS A 407 4.59 0.39 17.44
CA LYS A 407 5.25 1.48 16.73
C LYS A 407 6.09 2.33 17.69
N ILE A 408 7.28 2.68 17.26
CA ILE A 408 8.16 3.63 17.92
C ILE A 408 8.00 4.99 17.25
N PHE A 409 7.72 6.05 18.03
CA PHE A 409 7.53 7.40 17.52
C PHE A 409 8.72 8.29 17.81
N VAL A 410 8.92 9.32 16.95
CA VAL A 410 10.00 10.29 17.10
C VAL A 410 9.67 11.26 18.23
N ARG A 411 10.55 11.38 19.25
CA ARG A 411 10.40 12.34 20.34
C ARG A 411 11.07 13.67 19.99
N LYS A 412 10.42 14.80 20.30
CA LYS A 412 10.96 16.15 20.09
C LYS A 412 12.36 16.34 20.67
N LYS A 413 12.61 15.77 21.88
CA LYS A 413 13.93 15.85 22.53
C LYS A 413 15.05 15.15 21.76
N ASP A 414 14.75 14.06 21.04
CA ASP A 414 15.72 13.31 20.29
C ASP A 414 16.05 14.01 18.96
N PHE A 415 15.09 14.69 18.37
CA PHE A 415 15.26 15.55 17.21
C PHE A 415 16.18 16.74 17.52
N ASN A 416 15.91 17.48 18.61
CA ASN A 416 16.71 18.64 19.01
C ASN A 416 18.14 18.27 19.41
N LYS A 417 18.38 17.10 20.00
CA LYS A 417 19.72 16.59 20.29
C LYS A 417 20.51 16.23 19.03
N ALA A 418 19.83 15.74 17.99
CA ALA A 418 20.48 15.38 16.75
C ALA A 418 20.93 16.62 15.96
N ASP A 419 20.22 17.75 16.03
CA ASP A 419 20.65 19.03 15.48
C ASP A 419 21.84 19.64 16.27
N ALA A 420 21.90 19.45 17.57
CA ALA A 420 22.97 19.91 18.41
C ALA A 420 24.32 19.19 18.15
N HIS A 421 24.28 18.00 17.58
CA HIS A 421 25.50 17.25 17.22
C HIS A 421 26.11 17.62 15.86
N PHE A 422 25.42 18.40 15.02
CA PHE A 422 25.96 18.86 13.73
C PHE A 422 26.62 20.25 13.74
N THR A 423 26.69 20.91 14.87
CA THR A 423 27.65 21.98 15.07
C THR A 423 29.00 21.35 15.44
N ALA A 424 29.71 20.85 14.42
CA ALA A 424 31.10 20.50 14.58
C ALA A 424 31.84 21.69 15.17
N ASP A 425 32.58 21.44 16.25
CA ASP A 425 33.55 22.43 16.69
C ASP A 425 34.51 22.67 15.53
N SER A 426 35.07 23.85 15.49
CA SER A 426 36.00 24.28 14.44
C SER A 426 37.30 23.44 14.35
N LYS A 427 37.32 22.22 14.95
CA LYS A 427 38.46 21.31 15.03
C LYS A 427 38.18 19.83 14.72
N GLY A 428 36.93 19.47 14.34
CA GLY A 428 36.66 18.14 13.76
C GLY A 428 36.70 16.95 14.71
N ASN A 429 36.55 17.11 16.01
CA ASN A 429 36.53 16.00 16.97
C ASN A 429 35.12 15.56 17.34
N VAL A 430 34.80 14.28 17.10
CA VAL A 430 33.54 13.61 17.50
C VAL A 430 33.82 12.90 18.84
N SER A 431 33.06 13.23 19.87
CA SER A 431 33.09 12.49 21.13
C SER A 431 31.91 11.50 21.20
N ASP A 432 32.22 10.23 21.29
CA ASP A 432 31.27 9.15 21.54
C ASP A 432 30.70 9.27 22.97
N ASN A 433 29.39 9.41 23.10
CA ASN A 433 28.70 9.17 24.37
C ASN A 433 27.73 7.99 24.22
N GLU A 434 27.94 7.01 25.07
CA GLU A 434 27.19 5.76 25.17
C GLU A 434 25.67 6.01 25.34
N VAL A 435 24.89 5.29 24.55
CA VAL A 435 23.44 5.26 24.64
C VAL A 435 23.05 4.17 25.64
N HIS A 436 22.50 4.57 26.79
CA HIS A 436 21.81 3.64 27.68
C HIS A 436 20.41 3.32 27.13
N GLU A 437 20.15 2.05 26.82
CA GLU A 437 18.81 1.55 26.54
C GLU A 437 17.94 1.65 27.80
N ALA A 438 16.90 2.48 27.74
CA ALA A 438 15.82 2.45 28.70
C ALA A 438 14.63 1.70 28.11
N GLN A 439 14.32 0.55 28.69
CA GLN A 439 13.06 -0.17 28.48
C GLN A 439 11.97 0.59 29.24
N ASP A 440 11.09 1.28 28.50
CA ASP A 440 9.88 1.84 29.08
C ASP A 440 8.67 1.41 28.27
N HIS A 441 7.80 0.64 28.90
CA HIS A 441 6.44 0.38 28.45
C HIS A 441 5.61 1.64 28.71
N TYR A 442 4.99 2.24 27.68
CA TYR A 442 4.10 3.37 27.84
C TYR A 442 2.70 3.06 27.32
N GLU A 443 1.73 3.13 28.21
CA GLU A 443 0.35 3.48 27.89
C GLU A 443 0.31 4.99 27.63
N THR A 444 -0.04 5.44 26.44
CA THR A 444 -0.11 6.87 26.09
C THR A 444 -1.29 7.53 26.78
N THR A 445 -1.03 8.45 27.69
CA THR A 445 -2.03 9.36 28.24
C THR A 445 -2.09 10.65 27.41
N PRO A 446 -3.22 11.41 27.41
CA PRO A 446 -3.38 12.63 26.60
C PRO A 446 -2.29 13.71 26.82
N ASN A 447 -1.55 13.66 27.89
CA ASN A 447 -0.45 14.60 28.18
C ASN A 447 0.89 14.21 27.54
N ASP A 448 1.02 12.99 26.99
CA ASP A 448 2.26 12.52 26.38
C ASP A 448 2.43 12.98 24.93
N LEU A 449 1.37 13.43 24.25
CA LEU A 449 1.41 13.92 22.86
C LEU A 449 2.34 15.12 22.67
N ASP A 450 2.55 15.94 23.70
CA ASP A 450 3.46 17.09 23.66
C ASP A 450 4.94 16.69 23.57
N GLU A 451 5.29 15.45 23.89
CA GLU A 451 6.66 14.95 23.81
C GLU A 451 7.05 14.45 22.41
N PHE A 452 6.08 14.12 21.56
CA PHE A 452 6.31 13.51 20.26
C PHE A 452 6.28 14.54 19.12
N LEU A 453 7.02 14.21 18.04
CA LEU A 453 7.00 14.98 16.80
C LEU A 453 5.76 14.60 15.98
N LEU A 454 5.05 15.62 15.53
CA LEU A 454 3.86 15.47 14.68
C LEU A 454 4.20 15.90 13.24
N ASP A 455 3.57 15.23 12.28
CA ASP A 455 3.62 15.65 10.88
C ASP A 455 2.76 16.93 10.64
N THR A 456 2.72 17.41 9.40
CA THR A 456 1.95 18.59 9.00
C THR A 456 0.43 18.42 9.16
N HIS A 457 -0.04 17.20 9.42
CA HIS A 457 -1.45 16.85 9.62
C HIS A 457 -1.78 16.56 11.09
N GLY A 458 -0.78 16.65 11.99
CA GLY A 458 -0.96 16.41 13.41
C GLY A 458 -0.86 14.94 13.83
N HIS A 459 -0.31 14.06 12.97
CA HIS A 459 -0.10 12.66 13.29
C HIS A 459 1.31 12.41 13.83
N LEU A 460 1.41 11.39 14.71
CA LEU A 460 2.69 10.95 15.26
C LEU A 460 3.60 10.40 14.15
N ILE A 461 4.82 10.91 14.07
CA ILE A 461 5.82 10.43 13.13
C ILE A 461 6.45 9.15 13.65
N VAL A 462 6.31 8.05 12.91
CA VAL A 462 6.98 6.79 13.20
C VAL A 462 8.49 6.93 12.99
N LYS A 463 9.29 6.42 13.94
CA LYS A 463 10.75 6.48 13.87
C LYS A 463 11.28 5.57 12.76
N HIS A 464 12.08 6.12 11.86
CA HIS A 464 12.82 5.39 10.82
C HIS A 464 13.83 6.32 10.13
N ASP A 465 14.75 5.74 9.35
CA ASP A 465 15.76 6.42 8.55
C ASP A 465 15.56 6.23 7.02
N LEU A 466 14.34 5.88 6.60
CA LEU A 466 14.04 5.61 5.20
C LEU A 466 13.91 6.89 4.36
N PHE A 467 13.39 7.96 4.91
CA PHE A 467 13.24 9.27 4.24
C PHE A 467 12.96 10.40 5.25
N ASN A 468 13.08 11.64 4.75
CA ASN A 468 12.76 12.85 5.50
C ASN A 468 11.25 13.16 5.44
N HIS A 469 10.63 13.40 6.58
CA HIS A 469 9.22 13.81 6.71
C HIS A 469 9.06 15.31 6.47
N ASP A 470 9.03 15.74 5.20
CA ASP A 470 8.76 17.15 4.79
C ASP A 470 9.63 18.20 5.53
N GLY A 471 10.88 17.86 5.80
CA GLY A 471 11.81 18.72 6.52
C GLY A 471 11.77 18.61 8.06
N LEU A 472 10.89 17.76 8.59
CA LEU A 472 10.72 17.55 10.03
C LEU A 472 11.71 16.55 10.63
N THR A 473 12.29 15.68 9.80
CA THR A 473 13.31 14.69 10.17
C THR A 473 14.54 14.82 9.29
N LYS A 474 15.58 14.06 9.58
CA LYS A 474 16.79 14.04 8.74
C LYS A 474 16.52 13.35 7.40
N ASP A 475 17.33 13.72 6.41
CA ASP A 475 17.40 13.00 5.14
C ASP A 475 17.77 11.54 5.39
N GLY A 476 17.12 10.65 4.65
CA GLY A 476 17.24 9.22 4.78
C GLY A 476 17.67 8.53 3.47
N ILE A 477 17.33 7.26 3.39
CA ILE A 477 17.72 6.38 2.27
C ILE A 477 17.16 6.88 0.95
N ALA A 478 15.91 7.37 0.92
CA ALA A 478 15.26 7.82 -0.32
C ALA A 478 15.94 9.07 -0.90
N GLU A 479 16.33 10.03 -0.05
CA GLU A 479 17.05 11.23 -0.47
C GLU A 479 18.45 10.88 -0.97
N ALA A 480 19.18 10.00 -0.26
CA ALA A 480 20.49 9.51 -0.71
C ALA A 480 20.40 8.76 -2.06
N PHE A 481 19.33 7.98 -2.26
CA PHE A 481 19.09 7.34 -3.55
C PHE A 481 18.77 8.37 -4.65
N ALA A 482 18.01 9.42 -4.36
CA ALA A 482 17.70 10.47 -5.34
C ALA A 482 18.99 11.17 -5.85
N GLU A 483 19.95 11.43 -4.96
CA GLU A 483 21.26 11.96 -5.34
C GLU A 483 22.06 10.96 -6.19
N PHE A 484 22.09 9.68 -5.78
CA PHE A 484 22.69 8.61 -6.56
C PHE A 484 22.06 8.53 -7.96
N ALA A 485 20.71 8.55 -8.04
CA ALA A 485 19.98 8.46 -9.30
C ALA A 485 20.30 9.62 -10.26
N LYS A 486 20.41 10.84 -9.74
CA LYS A 486 20.84 12.02 -10.51
C LYS A 486 22.29 11.89 -10.99
N LYS A 487 23.19 11.44 -10.12
CA LYS A 487 24.60 11.21 -10.49
C LYS A 487 24.73 10.17 -11.59
N GLU A 488 23.98 9.08 -11.48
CA GLU A 488 23.95 8.00 -12.47
C GLU A 488 23.06 8.29 -13.69
N LYS A 489 22.42 9.47 -13.73
CA LYS A 489 21.52 9.92 -14.81
C LYS A 489 20.43 8.90 -15.12
N LEU A 490 19.80 8.36 -14.08
CA LEU A 490 18.67 7.48 -14.26
C LEU A 490 17.50 8.25 -14.90
N SER A 491 16.88 7.68 -15.93
CA SER A 491 15.92 8.37 -16.82
C SER A 491 14.69 8.96 -16.12
N PHE A 492 14.38 8.54 -14.92
CA PHE A 492 13.22 8.98 -14.13
C PHE A 492 13.58 9.98 -13.00
N PHE A 493 14.83 10.48 -12.98
CA PHE A 493 15.32 11.52 -12.05
C PHE A 493 15.96 12.71 -12.78
N VAL A 494 15.65 12.90 -14.04
CA VAL A 494 16.19 14.01 -14.85
C VAL A 494 15.42 15.31 -14.60
#